data_332d88262efdea074dbddc68304bf05a
#
_entry.id   332d88262efdea074dbddc68304bf05a
#
_cell.length_a   1.000
_cell.length_b   1.000
_cell.length_c   1.000
_cell.angle_alpha   90.00
_cell.angle_beta   90.00
_cell.angle_gamma   90.00
#
_symmetry.space_group_name_H-M   'P 1'
#
loop_
_entity.id
_entity.type
_entity.pdbx_description
1 polymer ?
#
loop_
_entity_poly.entity_id
_entity_poly.type
_entity_poly.pdbx_seq_one_letter_code
_entity_poly.pdbx_strand_id
1 'polypeptide(L)'
;MAPHEVRCFAAHLDCPVDQIHTWDLLGGCPSGDELRSCDAVLLGGSGDYSVVKGGDWLEPAMTAMQMLFDNDIPTFASCWGCQAMARALGGEVRTDPDSAEVGTYTLSLTDAGHADPVFSILGDSFPAQMGHEDLVTKLPEGAICLASSDRTTNQGWMIPGKPIYCTQFHPELNLSQLLDRLRYYPKYVQKITGMDYDQFVAERCRDTNETDGLLKRFVKVVVEH
;
A
#
# COMPACT_ATOMS: atom_id res chain seq x y z
N MET A 1 3.45 -16.23 -0.37
CA MET A 1 3.17 -14.84 -0.80
C MET A 1 4.43 -13.98 -0.84
N ALA A 2 5.29 -13.94 0.20
CA ALA A 2 6.47 -13.06 0.22
C ALA A 2 7.34 -13.11 -1.06
N PRO A 3 7.73 -14.26 -1.65
CA PRO A 3 8.52 -14.26 -2.87
C PRO A 3 7.80 -13.65 -4.10
N HIS A 4 6.46 -13.67 -4.13
CA HIS A 4 5.69 -13.01 -5.18
C HIS A 4 5.74 -11.49 -4.99
N GLU A 5 5.51 -11.02 -3.79
CA GLU A 5 5.49 -9.60 -3.45
C GLU A 5 6.86 -8.93 -3.70
N VAL A 6 7.96 -9.58 -3.29
CA VAL A 6 9.32 -9.10 -3.58
C VAL A 6 9.56 -8.92 -5.08
N ARG A 7 9.13 -9.88 -5.92
CA ARG A 7 9.24 -9.73 -7.38
C ARG A 7 8.38 -8.59 -7.93
N CYS A 8 7.18 -8.37 -7.35
CA CYS A 8 6.33 -7.25 -7.75
C CYS A 8 7.00 -5.91 -7.45
N PHE A 9 7.51 -5.71 -6.24
CA PHE A 9 8.25 -4.51 -5.89
C PHE A 9 9.49 -4.33 -6.76
N ALA A 10 10.32 -5.38 -6.94
CA ALA A 10 11.51 -5.32 -7.78
C ALA A 10 11.20 -4.88 -9.21
N ALA A 11 10.13 -5.42 -9.80
CA ALA A 11 9.71 -5.05 -11.16
C ALA A 11 9.28 -3.59 -11.27
N HIS A 12 8.52 -3.05 -10.28
CA HIS A 12 8.03 -1.67 -10.30
C HIS A 12 9.05 -0.63 -9.82
N LEU A 13 10.11 -1.09 -9.12
CA LEU A 13 11.29 -0.28 -8.80
C LEU A 13 12.35 -0.32 -9.91
N ASP A 14 12.26 -1.29 -10.83
CA ASP A 14 13.28 -1.56 -11.86
C ASP A 14 14.64 -1.90 -11.25
N CYS A 15 14.63 -2.71 -10.19
CA CYS A 15 15.82 -3.16 -9.51
C CYS A 15 15.92 -4.70 -9.47
N PRO A 16 17.13 -5.26 -9.33
CA PRO A 16 17.31 -6.69 -9.11
C PRO A 16 16.64 -7.15 -7.81
N VAL A 17 16.07 -8.37 -7.82
CA VAL A 17 15.37 -8.95 -6.66
C VAL A 17 16.30 -9.08 -5.43
N ASP A 18 17.58 -9.31 -5.63
CA ASP A 18 18.59 -9.44 -4.56
C ASP A 18 18.94 -8.11 -3.86
N GLN A 19 18.49 -6.98 -4.39
CA GLN A 19 18.55 -5.69 -3.72
C GLN A 19 17.41 -5.49 -2.69
N ILE A 20 16.39 -6.36 -2.69
CA ILE A 20 15.29 -6.28 -1.75
C ILE A 20 15.51 -7.29 -0.61
N HIS A 21 15.85 -6.78 0.55
CA HIS A 21 15.96 -7.57 1.78
C HIS A 21 14.59 -7.63 2.47
N THR A 22 14.14 -8.84 2.83
CA THR A 22 12.86 -9.03 3.49
C THR A 22 13.03 -9.13 5.00
N TRP A 23 12.13 -8.48 5.73
CA TRP A 23 11.98 -8.64 7.16
C TRP A 23 10.61 -9.23 7.48
N ASP A 24 10.57 -10.26 8.31
CA ASP A 24 9.32 -10.86 8.78
C ASP A 24 8.92 -10.24 10.12
N LEU A 25 7.92 -9.34 10.07
CA LEU A 25 7.39 -8.68 11.27
C LEU A 25 6.75 -9.64 12.29
N LEU A 26 6.42 -10.87 11.89
CA LEU A 26 5.99 -11.92 12.82
C LEU A 26 7.14 -12.38 13.72
N GLY A 27 8.37 -12.25 13.25
CA GLY A 27 9.59 -12.53 14.01
C GLY A 27 10.02 -11.40 14.96
N GLY A 28 9.35 -10.25 14.91
CA GLY A 28 9.63 -9.09 15.75
C GLY A 28 9.92 -7.81 14.97
N CYS A 29 10.15 -6.73 15.69
CA CYS A 29 10.51 -5.43 15.14
C CYS A 29 11.99 -5.42 14.70
N PRO A 30 12.34 -4.90 13.51
CA PRO A 30 13.73 -4.66 13.14
C PRO A 30 14.36 -3.60 14.07
N SER A 31 15.66 -3.69 14.28
CA SER A 31 16.41 -2.68 15.04
C SER A 31 16.51 -1.37 14.24
N GLY A 32 16.73 -0.26 14.92
CA GLY A 32 16.96 1.02 14.26
C GLY A 32 18.19 1.02 13.33
N ASP A 33 19.21 0.21 13.63
CA ASP A 33 20.40 0.09 12.75
C ASP A 33 20.08 -0.70 11.48
N GLU A 34 19.26 -1.74 11.56
CA GLU A 34 18.79 -2.49 10.41
C GLU A 34 17.92 -1.60 9.48
N LEU A 35 17.01 -0.81 10.06
CA LEU A 35 16.20 0.15 9.26
C LEU A 35 17.07 1.21 8.58
N ARG A 36 18.08 1.75 9.27
CA ARG A 36 19.00 2.76 8.69
C ARG A 36 20.00 2.18 7.69
N SER A 37 20.16 0.87 7.63
CA SER A 37 21.03 0.22 6.64
C SER A 37 20.41 0.09 5.25
N CYS A 38 19.11 0.41 5.11
CA CYS A 38 18.37 0.39 3.86
C CYS A 38 18.17 1.81 3.33
N ASP A 39 18.20 1.99 2.03
CA ASP A 39 17.89 3.27 1.37
C ASP A 39 16.43 3.65 1.53
N ALA A 40 15.53 2.66 1.54
CA ALA A 40 14.10 2.81 1.78
C ALA A 40 13.47 1.54 2.34
N VAL A 41 12.33 1.68 3.01
CA VAL A 41 11.50 0.57 3.48
C VAL A 41 10.21 0.51 2.67
N LEU A 42 9.86 -0.69 2.22
CA LEU A 42 8.62 -0.98 1.49
C LEU A 42 7.74 -1.86 2.37
N LEU A 43 6.52 -1.41 2.61
CA LEU A 43 5.51 -2.14 3.36
C LEU A 43 4.41 -2.57 2.40
N GLY A 44 4.22 -3.87 2.23
CA GLY A 44 3.25 -4.42 1.31
C GLY A 44 1.91 -4.75 1.95
N GLY A 45 1.09 -5.51 1.21
CA GLY A 45 -0.21 -5.98 1.65
C GLY A 45 -0.15 -7.29 2.43
N SER A 46 -1.22 -7.57 3.20
CA SER A 46 -1.42 -8.86 3.84
C SER A 46 -2.89 -9.29 3.76
N GLY A 47 -3.15 -10.51 3.26
CA GLY A 47 -4.49 -11.09 3.24
C GLY A 47 -4.88 -11.81 4.54
N ASP A 48 -3.90 -12.16 5.37
CA ASP A 48 -4.12 -12.98 6.56
C ASP A 48 -4.09 -12.19 7.88
N TYR A 49 -3.49 -10.99 7.85
CA TYR A 49 -3.27 -10.16 9.03
C TYR A 49 -4.02 -8.82 8.91
N SER A 50 -4.94 -8.56 9.85
CA SER A 50 -5.70 -7.31 9.90
C SER A 50 -5.23 -6.46 11.07
N VAL A 51 -4.88 -5.22 10.82
CA VAL A 51 -4.51 -4.27 11.89
C VAL A 51 -5.71 -3.95 12.81
N VAL A 52 -6.94 -4.17 12.34
CA VAL A 52 -8.16 -3.97 13.14
C VAL A 52 -8.35 -5.12 14.11
N LYS A 53 -8.24 -6.35 13.63
CA LYS A 53 -8.39 -7.57 14.44
C LYS A 53 -7.23 -7.79 15.39
N GLY A 54 -6.03 -7.40 14.98
CA GLY A 54 -4.81 -7.52 15.78
C GLY A 54 -4.31 -8.96 15.91
N GLY A 55 -3.47 -9.16 16.92
CA GLY A 55 -2.79 -10.41 17.28
C GLY A 55 -1.47 -10.10 17.96
N ASP A 56 -0.72 -11.12 18.36
CA ASP A 56 0.56 -10.97 19.09
C ASP A 56 1.62 -10.21 18.28
N TRP A 57 1.50 -10.22 16.95
CA TRP A 57 2.36 -9.50 16.00
C TRP A 57 2.11 -7.99 15.96
N LEU A 58 0.96 -7.51 16.46
CA LEU A 58 0.52 -6.13 16.23
C LEU A 58 1.41 -5.10 16.92
N GLU A 59 1.71 -5.28 18.20
CA GLU A 59 2.55 -4.32 18.97
C GLU A 59 3.97 -4.19 18.38
N PRO A 60 4.67 -5.29 18.05
CA PRO A 60 5.94 -5.18 17.32
C PRO A 60 5.83 -4.44 15.99
N ALA A 61 4.75 -4.68 15.22
CA ALA A 61 4.52 -4.00 13.96
C ALA A 61 4.27 -2.49 14.15
N MET A 62 3.44 -2.11 15.14
CA MET A 62 3.20 -0.68 15.46
C MET A 62 4.48 0.00 15.91
N THR A 63 5.32 -0.68 16.69
CA THR A 63 6.64 -0.18 17.10
C THR A 63 7.52 0.06 15.87
N ALA A 64 7.55 -0.86 14.90
CA ALA A 64 8.31 -0.68 13.67
C ALA A 64 7.82 0.56 12.88
N MET A 65 6.50 0.75 12.74
CA MET A 65 5.94 1.93 12.06
C MET A 65 6.34 3.24 12.76
N GLN A 66 6.29 3.26 14.09
CA GLN A 66 6.72 4.43 14.87
C GLN A 66 8.22 4.71 14.70
N MET A 67 9.06 3.67 14.65
CA MET A 67 10.50 3.82 14.39
C MET A 67 10.80 4.38 13.00
N LEU A 68 10.06 3.97 11.97
CA LEU A 68 10.19 4.54 10.62
C LEU A 68 9.88 6.05 10.64
N PHE A 69 8.82 6.45 11.33
CA PHE A 69 8.42 7.84 11.46
C PHE A 69 9.43 8.68 12.27
N ASP A 70 9.87 8.19 13.43
CA ASP A 70 10.75 8.91 14.35
C ASP A 70 12.16 9.11 13.78
N ASN A 71 12.62 8.16 12.95
CA ASN A 71 13.96 8.19 12.37
C ASN A 71 13.99 8.71 10.93
N ASP A 72 12.90 9.26 10.41
CA ASP A 72 12.81 9.79 9.03
C ASP A 72 13.27 8.78 7.96
N ILE A 73 12.91 7.50 8.14
CA ILE A 73 13.28 6.45 7.18
C ILE A 73 12.39 6.57 5.94
N PRO A 74 12.96 6.73 4.72
CA PRO A 74 12.18 6.74 3.50
C PRO A 74 11.29 5.50 3.42
N THR A 75 9.97 5.69 3.39
CA THR A 75 9.01 4.59 3.49
C THR A 75 7.88 4.74 2.47
N PHE A 76 7.66 3.69 1.68
CA PHE A 76 6.45 3.54 0.88
C PHE A 76 5.62 2.38 1.42
N ALA A 77 4.37 2.66 1.79
CA ALA A 77 3.48 1.71 2.44
C ALA A 77 2.22 1.48 1.61
N SER A 78 1.99 0.25 1.11
CA SER A 78 0.79 -0.12 0.36
C SER A 78 -0.14 -1.03 1.17
N CYS A 79 -1.44 -0.86 1.00
CA CYS A 79 -2.54 -1.65 1.57
C CYS A 79 -2.39 -1.86 3.08
N TRP A 80 -1.99 -3.06 3.54
CA TRP A 80 -1.76 -3.34 4.95
C TRP A 80 -0.72 -2.38 5.56
N GLY A 81 0.36 -2.09 4.84
CA GLY A 81 1.37 -1.14 5.30
C GLY A 81 0.82 0.26 5.53
N CYS A 82 -0.05 0.74 4.63
CA CYS A 82 -0.77 2.01 4.77
C CYS A 82 -1.65 2.03 6.02
N GLN A 83 -2.40 0.96 6.26
CA GLN A 83 -3.26 0.81 7.44
C GLN A 83 -2.46 0.73 8.73
N ALA A 84 -1.35 -0.02 8.73
CA ALA A 84 -0.45 -0.14 9.88
C ALA A 84 0.18 1.22 10.23
N MET A 85 0.67 1.95 9.24
CA MET A 85 1.23 3.28 9.41
C MET A 85 0.19 4.26 9.96
N ALA A 86 -1.03 4.27 9.39
CA ALA A 86 -2.11 5.13 9.87
C ALA A 86 -2.43 4.85 11.35
N ARG A 87 -2.61 3.57 11.72
CA ARG A 87 -2.92 3.17 13.09
C ARG A 87 -1.81 3.51 14.08
N ALA A 88 -0.55 3.24 13.74
CA ALA A 88 0.60 3.51 14.60
C ALA A 88 0.74 5.02 14.91
N LEU A 89 0.38 5.88 13.97
CA LEU A 89 0.49 7.33 14.09
C LEU A 89 -0.81 8.01 14.58
N GLY A 90 -1.76 7.26 15.14
CA GLY A 90 -2.97 7.81 15.77
C GLY A 90 -4.14 8.06 14.81
N GLY A 91 -4.09 7.56 13.59
CA GLY A 91 -5.22 7.47 12.67
C GLY A 91 -6.19 6.34 13.06
N GLU A 92 -7.30 6.22 12.33
CA GLU A 92 -8.30 5.17 12.54
C GLU A 92 -8.39 4.25 11.33
N VAL A 93 -8.39 2.95 11.59
CA VAL A 93 -8.61 1.90 10.59
C VAL A 93 -9.82 1.07 10.99
N ARG A 94 -10.69 0.76 10.04
CA ARG A 94 -11.89 -0.04 10.28
C ARG A 94 -12.04 -1.12 9.22
N THR A 95 -12.63 -2.24 9.61
CA THR A 95 -13.15 -3.23 8.66
C THR A 95 -14.54 -2.77 8.20
N ASP A 96 -14.70 -2.55 6.91
CA ASP A 96 -15.96 -2.15 6.30
C ASP A 96 -16.21 -2.97 5.02
N PRO A 97 -16.99 -4.07 5.12
CA PRO A 97 -17.31 -4.91 3.97
C PRO A 97 -18.08 -4.18 2.85
N ASP A 98 -18.86 -3.14 3.19
CA ASP A 98 -19.64 -2.39 2.21
C ASP A 98 -18.76 -1.47 1.36
N SER A 99 -17.63 -1.02 1.92
CA SER A 99 -16.61 -0.23 1.24
C SER A 99 -15.42 -1.06 0.74
N ALA A 100 -15.45 -2.39 0.90
CA ALA A 100 -14.39 -3.28 0.43
C ALA A 100 -14.18 -3.15 -1.09
N GLU A 101 -12.92 -3.16 -1.51
CA GLU A 101 -12.52 -3.05 -2.91
C GLU A 101 -11.60 -4.21 -3.28
N VAL A 102 -11.93 -4.91 -4.37
CA VAL A 102 -11.09 -5.96 -4.98
C VAL A 102 -11.19 -5.88 -6.49
N GLY A 103 -10.05 -5.94 -7.19
CA GLY A 103 -9.95 -5.71 -8.63
C GLY A 103 -9.44 -4.31 -8.95
N THR A 104 -9.85 -3.75 -10.07
CA THR A 104 -9.41 -2.43 -10.54
C THR A 104 -10.47 -1.38 -10.27
N TYR A 105 -10.10 -0.32 -9.58
CA TYR A 105 -10.96 0.83 -9.29
C TYR A 105 -10.37 2.12 -9.86
N THR A 106 -11.22 3.07 -10.16
CA THR A 106 -10.78 4.41 -10.60
C THR A 106 -10.69 5.33 -9.39
N LEU A 107 -9.54 5.97 -9.23
CA LEU A 107 -9.23 6.95 -8.20
C LEU A 107 -9.06 8.32 -8.83
N SER A 108 -9.16 9.36 -8.00
CA SER A 108 -8.89 10.74 -8.39
C SER A 108 -7.86 11.36 -7.45
N LEU A 109 -6.96 12.20 -8.01
CA LEU A 109 -6.09 13.03 -7.19
C LEU A 109 -6.89 14.14 -6.51
N THR A 110 -6.45 14.48 -5.30
CA THR A 110 -6.87 15.73 -4.64
C THR A 110 -6.03 16.91 -5.18
N ASP A 111 -6.39 18.14 -4.84
CA ASP A 111 -5.54 19.32 -5.15
C ASP A 111 -4.13 19.15 -4.59
N ALA A 112 -4.00 18.58 -3.39
CA ALA A 112 -2.72 18.26 -2.79
C ALA A 112 -1.97 17.18 -3.56
N GLY A 113 -2.67 16.15 -4.08
CA GLY A 113 -2.10 15.11 -4.91
C GLY A 113 -1.55 15.64 -6.24
N HIS A 114 -2.25 16.60 -6.85
CA HIS A 114 -1.76 17.29 -8.06
C HIS A 114 -0.49 18.11 -7.81
N ALA A 115 -0.37 18.72 -6.63
CA ALA A 115 0.80 19.50 -6.23
C ALA A 115 1.95 18.64 -5.68
N ASP A 116 1.70 17.38 -5.34
CA ASP A 116 2.68 16.50 -4.73
C ASP A 116 3.69 15.97 -5.76
N PRO A 117 5.00 16.03 -5.51
CA PRO A 117 6.02 15.67 -6.50
C PRO A 117 6.06 14.16 -6.83
N VAL A 118 5.50 13.30 -5.97
CA VAL A 118 5.41 11.84 -6.20
C VAL A 118 4.12 11.49 -6.92
N PHE A 119 2.96 11.99 -6.45
CA PHE A 119 1.63 11.61 -6.95
C PHE A 119 1.21 12.34 -8.23
N SER A 120 1.76 13.52 -8.53
CA SER A 120 1.38 14.34 -9.70
C SER A 120 1.54 13.63 -11.06
N ILE A 121 2.27 12.52 -11.12
CA ILE A 121 2.43 11.72 -12.35
C ILE A 121 1.19 10.90 -12.71
N LEU A 122 0.24 10.72 -11.78
CA LEU A 122 -0.92 9.82 -11.95
C LEU A 122 -2.06 10.44 -12.78
N GLY A 123 -2.03 11.75 -13.02
CA GLY A 123 -3.10 12.48 -13.71
C GLY A 123 -4.34 12.70 -12.82
N ASP A 124 -5.37 13.37 -13.37
CA ASP A 124 -6.56 13.75 -12.60
C ASP A 124 -7.33 12.53 -12.06
N SER A 125 -7.38 11.48 -12.89
CA SER A 125 -8.07 10.22 -12.56
C SER A 125 -7.28 9.05 -13.16
N PHE A 126 -7.13 7.99 -12.38
CA PHE A 126 -6.30 6.84 -12.74
C PHE A 126 -6.89 5.52 -12.21
N PRO A 127 -6.74 4.40 -12.94
CA PRO A 127 -7.06 3.08 -12.43
C PRO A 127 -5.97 2.58 -11.49
N ALA A 128 -6.35 1.85 -10.45
CA ALA A 128 -5.43 1.22 -9.51
C ALA A 128 -5.91 -0.15 -9.07
N GLN A 129 -4.97 -1.04 -8.73
CA GLN A 129 -5.26 -2.39 -8.25
C GLN A 129 -5.60 -2.36 -6.76
N MET A 130 -6.69 -3.02 -6.39
CA MET A 130 -7.24 -3.07 -5.03
C MET A 130 -7.38 -4.50 -4.52
N GLY A 131 -7.27 -4.65 -3.16
CA GLY A 131 -7.50 -5.92 -2.48
C GLY A 131 -7.65 -5.73 -0.98
N HIS A 132 -8.70 -5.02 -0.49
CA HIS A 132 -8.84 -4.72 0.93
C HIS A 132 -10.31 -4.74 1.42
N GLU A 133 -10.50 -5.09 2.70
CA GLU A 133 -11.72 -4.91 3.50
C GLU A 133 -11.49 -3.87 4.61
N ASP A 134 -10.26 -3.82 5.15
CA ASP A 134 -9.88 -2.79 6.10
C ASP A 134 -9.49 -1.52 5.32
N LEU A 135 -9.86 -0.35 5.86
CA LEU A 135 -9.57 0.94 5.26
C LEU A 135 -9.27 2.00 6.32
N VAL A 136 -8.48 2.99 5.95
CA VAL A 136 -8.16 4.15 6.79
C VAL A 136 -9.34 5.12 6.74
N THR A 137 -10.08 5.25 7.86
CA THR A 137 -11.23 6.16 7.97
C THR A 137 -10.85 7.54 8.48
N LYS A 138 -9.74 7.64 9.23
CA LYS A 138 -9.19 8.91 9.69
C LYS A 138 -7.67 8.88 9.56
N LEU A 139 -7.13 9.87 8.88
CA LEU A 139 -5.68 10.05 8.75
C LEU A 139 -5.03 10.43 10.09
N PRO A 140 -3.74 10.12 10.29
CA PRO A 140 -2.95 10.70 11.37
C PRO A 140 -3.00 12.24 11.35
N GLU A 141 -2.77 12.84 12.51
CA GLU A 141 -2.72 14.31 12.61
C GLU A 141 -1.64 14.89 11.70
N GLY A 142 -2.00 15.91 10.93
CA GLY A 142 -1.11 16.56 9.97
C GLY A 142 -0.89 15.82 8.65
N ALA A 143 -1.34 14.57 8.50
CA ALA A 143 -1.24 13.87 7.23
C ALA A 143 -2.17 14.50 6.16
N ILE A 144 -1.73 14.47 4.91
CA ILE A 144 -2.43 15.06 3.76
C ILE A 144 -2.90 13.95 2.83
N CYS A 145 -4.21 13.94 2.51
CA CYS A 145 -4.79 13.06 1.51
C CYS A 145 -4.39 13.50 0.11
N LEU A 146 -3.84 12.58 -0.68
CA LEU A 146 -3.37 12.82 -2.04
C LEU A 146 -4.28 12.20 -3.11
N ALA A 147 -4.98 11.11 -2.76
CA ALA A 147 -5.88 10.41 -3.67
C ALA A 147 -7.10 9.87 -2.94
N SER A 148 -8.24 9.84 -3.61
CA SER A 148 -9.53 9.36 -3.09
C SER A 148 -10.31 8.58 -4.15
N SER A 149 -11.33 7.83 -3.72
CA SER A 149 -12.38 7.28 -4.57
C SER A 149 -13.76 7.57 -3.97
N ASP A 150 -14.82 7.31 -4.73
CA ASP A 150 -16.20 7.44 -4.23
C ASP A 150 -16.51 6.50 -3.06
N ARG A 151 -15.76 5.39 -2.93
CA ARG A 151 -15.94 4.39 -1.88
C ARG A 151 -15.07 4.65 -0.66
N THR A 152 -13.85 5.14 -0.87
CA THR A 152 -12.83 5.31 0.18
C THR A 152 -12.11 6.62 -0.01
N THR A 153 -12.23 7.51 0.99
CA THR A 153 -11.65 8.86 0.92
C THR A 153 -10.13 8.86 0.98
N ASN A 154 -9.51 7.97 1.78
CA ASN A 154 -8.08 8.00 2.07
C ASN A 154 -7.34 6.92 1.27
N GLN A 155 -7.35 7.03 -0.06
CA GLN A 155 -6.71 6.08 -0.97
C GLN A 155 -5.20 6.30 -1.12
N GLY A 156 -4.73 7.52 -0.93
CA GLY A 156 -3.31 7.86 -0.92
C GLY A 156 -3.07 9.06 -0.01
N TRP A 157 -1.98 9.03 0.78
CA TRP A 157 -1.66 10.11 1.70
C TRP A 157 -0.16 10.13 2.04
N MET A 158 0.29 11.27 2.55
CA MET A 158 1.67 11.49 3.01
C MET A 158 1.69 12.33 4.29
N ILE A 159 2.85 12.41 4.93
CA ILE A 159 3.07 13.25 6.10
C ILE A 159 4.05 14.36 5.73
N PRO A 160 3.64 15.64 5.76
CA PRO A 160 4.52 16.76 5.43
C PRO A 160 5.79 16.78 6.27
N GLY A 161 6.93 16.94 5.60
CA GLY A 161 8.24 16.96 6.25
C GLY A 161 8.78 15.58 6.66
N LYS A 162 8.05 14.49 6.34
CA LYS A 162 8.50 13.10 6.52
C LYS A 162 8.60 12.38 5.17
N PRO A 163 9.60 11.53 4.98
CA PRO A 163 9.76 10.77 3.73
C PRO A 163 8.84 9.53 3.69
N ILE A 164 7.55 9.71 4.03
CA ILE A 164 6.57 8.63 4.20
C ILE A 164 5.38 8.85 3.28
N TYR A 165 5.15 7.89 2.38
CA TYR A 165 4.05 7.83 1.44
C TYR A 165 3.25 6.55 1.62
N CYS A 166 1.93 6.65 1.58
CA CYS A 166 1.02 5.55 1.83
C CYS A 166 -0.06 5.47 0.76
N THR A 167 -0.38 4.25 0.31
CA THR A 167 -1.48 3.96 -0.62
C THR A 167 -2.34 2.82 -0.10
N GLN A 168 -3.66 2.94 -0.19
CA GLN A 168 -4.56 1.81 0.01
C GLN A 168 -4.52 0.85 -1.17
N PHE A 169 -4.25 1.36 -2.37
CA PHE A 169 -4.03 0.58 -3.59
C PHE A 169 -2.60 0.01 -3.67
N HIS A 170 -2.41 -0.88 -4.63
CA HIS A 170 -1.18 -1.62 -4.86
C HIS A 170 -0.43 -1.10 -6.11
N PRO A 171 0.45 -0.07 -6.01
CA PRO A 171 1.25 0.38 -7.14
C PRO A 171 2.33 -0.61 -7.55
N GLU A 172 2.60 -1.62 -6.72
CA GLU A 172 3.50 -2.73 -7.01
C GLU A 172 2.85 -3.85 -7.84
N LEU A 173 1.57 -3.70 -8.25
CA LEU A 173 0.84 -4.71 -9.02
C LEU A 173 0.35 -4.19 -10.35
N ASN A 174 0.78 -4.82 -11.43
CA ASN A 174 0.06 -4.79 -12.71
C ASN A 174 -1.08 -5.84 -12.75
N LEU A 175 -1.85 -5.89 -13.82
CA LEU A 175 -2.95 -6.84 -13.97
C LEU A 175 -2.52 -8.29 -13.77
N SER A 176 -1.44 -8.74 -14.43
CA SER A 176 -0.98 -10.13 -14.31
C SER A 176 -0.62 -10.50 -12.88
N GLN A 177 0.08 -9.61 -12.18
CA GLN A 177 0.49 -9.80 -10.79
C GLN A 177 -0.70 -9.78 -9.81
N LEU A 178 -1.71 -8.93 -10.07
CA LEU A 178 -2.97 -8.98 -9.32
C LEU A 178 -3.66 -10.33 -9.50
N LEU A 179 -3.82 -10.80 -10.74
CA LEU A 179 -4.49 -12.07 -11.03
C LEU A 179 -3.75 -13.25 -10.40
N ASP A 180 -2.42 -13.24 -10.41
CA ASP A 180 -1.61 -14.25 -9.73
C ASP A 180 -1.85 -14.22 -8.22
N ARG A 181 -1.89 -13.03 -7.60
CA ARG A 181 -2.19 -12.86 -6.17
C ARG A 181 -3.60 -13.38 -5.82
N LEU A 182 -4.61 -13.04 -6.61
CA LEU A 182 -6.00 -13.45 -6.36
C LEU A 182 -6.25 -14.95 -6.51
N ARG A 183 -5.45 -15.67 -7.30
CA ARG A 183 -5.50 -17.14 -7.38
C ARG A 183 -5.18 -17.83 -6.05
N TYR A 184 -4.41 -17.20 -5.18
CA TYR A 184 -4.18 -17.70 -3.82
C TYR A 184 -5.36 -17.46 -2.87
N TYR A 185 -6.27 -16.53 -3.23
CA TYR A 185 -7.42 -16.12 -2.40
C TYR A 185 -8.76 -16.20 -3.14
N PRO A 186 -9.12 -17.32 -3.80
CA PRO A 186 -10.34 -17.38 -4.64
C PRO A 186 -11.63 -17.14 -3.84
N LYS A 187 -11.65 -17.56 -2.57
CA LYS A 187 -12.81 -17.34 -1.68
C LYS A 187 -12.99 -15.86 -1.31
N TYR A 188 -11.92 -15.07 -1.37
CA TYR A 188 -11.96 -13.64 -1.09
C TYR A 188 -12.70 -12.89 -2.18
N VAL A 189 -12.44 -13.20 -3.44
CA VAL A 189 -13.16 -12.63 -4.59
C VAL A 189 -14.65 -12.90 -4.46
N GLN A 190 -15.05 -14.16 -4.27
CA GLN A 190 -16.46 -14.53 -4.15
C GLN A 190 -17.13 -13.87 -2.93
N LYS A 191 -16.44 -13.80 -1.79
CA LYS A 191 -16.96 -13.18 -0.56
C LYS A 191 -17.29 -11.71 -0.75
N ILE A 192 -16.40 -10.95 -1.41
CA ILE A 192 -16.53 -9.50 -1.57
C ILE A 192 -17.46 -9.14 -2.73
N THR A 193 -17.36 -9.85 -3.86
CA THR A 193 -18.05 -9.46 -5.09
C THR A 193 -19.30 -10.26 -5.40
N GLY A 194 -19.43 -11.45 -4.81
CA GLY A 194 -20.49 -12.42 -5.16
C GLY A 194 -20.27 -13.09 -6.53
N MET A 195 -19.19 -12.78 -7.25
CA MET A 195 -18.88 -13.28 -8.59
C MET A 195 -18.04 -14.55 -8.54
N ASP A 196 -18.15 -15.40 -9.54
CA ASP A 196 -17.10 -16.38 -9.80
C ASP A 196 -15.83 -15.68 -10.33
N TYR A 197 -14.71 -16.42 -10.33
CA TYR A 197 -13.41 -15.83 -10.66
C TYR A 197 -13.35 -15.32 -12.10
N ASP A 198 -13.87 -16.06 -13.08
CA ASP A 198 -13.76 -15.70 -14.50
C ASP A 198 -14.64 -14.48 -14.82
N GLN A 199 -15.85 -14.43 -14.28
CA GLN A 199 -16.72 -13.27 -14.37
C GLN A 199 -16.06 -12.04 -13.73
N PHE A 200 -15.50 -12.20 -12.54
CA PHE A 200 -14.80 -11.13 -11.83
C PHE A 200 -13.64 -10.55 -12.66
N VAL A 201 -12.79 -11.44 -13.22
CA VAL A 201 -11.66 -11.01 -14.06
C VAL A 201 -12.15 -10.20 -15.26
N ALA A 202 -13.19 -10.71 -15.96
CA ALA A 202 -13.72 -10.06 -17.15
C ALA A 202 -14.37 -8.69 -16.88
N GLU A 203 -15.03 -8.53 -15.72
CA GLU A 203 -15.81 -7.32 -15.42
C GLU A 203 -15.08 -6.31 -14.53
N ARG A 204 -14.12 -6.76 -13.69
CA ARG A 204 -13.54 -5.96 -12.61
C ARG A 204 -12.02 -5.81 -12.67
N CYS A 205 -11.36 -6.44 -13.62
CA CYS A 205 -9.90 -6.36 -13.72
C CYS A 205 -9.47 -5.76 -15.07
N ARG A 206 -8.57 -4.78 -15.02
CA ARG A 206 -7.96 -4.15 -16.21
C ARG A 206 -6.53 -3.70 -15.90
N ASP A 207 -5.78 -3.34 -16.94
CA ASP A 207 -4.45 -2.77 -16.78
C ASP A 207 -4.48 -1.41 -16.04
N THR A 208 -3.41 -1.12 -15.33
CA THR A 208 -3.22 0.09 -14.51
C THR A 208 -1.85 0.71 -14.77
N ASN A 209 -1.51 0.91 -16.05
CA ASN A 209 -0.22 1.43 -16.48
C ASN A 209 0.11 2.82 -15.89
N GLU A 210 -0.92 3.56 -15.46
CA GLU A 210 -0.79 4.87 -14.84
C GLU A 210 -0.08 4.80 -13.49
N THR A 211 -0.19 3.68 -12.76
CA THR A 211 0.46 3.49 -11.45
C THR A 211 1.86 2.88 -11.54
N ASP A 212 2.26 2.31 -12.70
CA ASP A 212 3.53 1.58 -12.86
C ASP A 212 4.78 2.42 -12.52
N GLY A 213 4.70 3.73 -12.68
CA GLY A 213 5.80 4.66 -12.42
C GLY A 213 5.88 5.19 -10.98
N LEU A 214 4.88 4.92 -10.13
CA LEU A 214 4.75 5.60 -8.84
C LEU A 214 5.89 5.26 -7.87
N LEU A 215 6.26 4.00 -7.75
CA LEU A 215 7.37 3.57 -6.88
C LEU A 215 8.72 4.10 -7.35
N LYS A 216 8.99 4.09 -8.66
CA LYS A 216 10.21 4.73 -9.23
C LYS A 216 10.23 6.22 -8.93
N ARG A 217 9.08 6.88 -9.04
CA ARG A 217 8.96 8.30 -8.76
C ARG A 217 9.23 8.61 -7.29
N PHE A 218 8.72 7.77 -6.38
CA PHE A 218 9.02 7.87 -4.95
C PHE A 218 10.53 7.77 -4.70
N VAL A 219 11.20 6.75 -5.21
CA VAL A 219 12.67 6.60 -5.05
C VAL A 219 13.39 7.84 -5.56
N LYS A 220 13.09 8.29 -6.78
CA LYS A 220 13.74 9.45 -7.38
C LYS A 220 13.55 10.74 -6.58
N VAL A 221 12.39 10.94 -5.95
CA VAL A 221 12.04 12.21 -5.29
C VAL A 221 12.40 12.19 -3.80
N VAL A 222 12.31 11.03 -3.14
CA VAL A 222 12.37 10.93 -1.68
C VAL A 222 13.67 10.30 -1.21
N VAL A 223 14.23 9.36 -1.99
CA VAL A 223 15.44 8.60 -1.59
C VAL A 223 16.71 9.22 -2.19
N GLU A 224 16.66 9.70 -3.43
CA GLU A 224 17.83 10.22 -4.15
C GLU A 224 18.07 11.73 -3.93
N HIS A 225 17.24 12.38 -3.12
CA HIS A 225 17.32 13.82 -2.79
C HIS A 225 17.43 14.05 -1.28
#